data_053e4faf803fa68125db69bfa534ad8b
#
_entry.id   053e4faf803fa68125db69bfa534ad8b
#
_cell.length_a   1.000
_cell.length_b   1.000
_cell.length_c   1.000
_cell.angle_alpha   90.00
_cell.angle_beta   90.00
_cell.angle_gamma   90.00
#
_symmetry.space_group_name_H-M   'P 1'
#
loop_
_entity.id
_entity.type
_entity.pdbx_description
1 polymer ?
#
loop_
_entity_poly.entity_id
_entity_poly.type
_entity_poly.pdbx_seq_one_letter_code
_entity_poly.pdbx_strand_id
1 'polypeptide(L)'
;MCDDFGPKYKEYLDNLNTYFALKNKYIKKWQLKKRKYSRSLKNKSEYKKKFNLLERNCIQCRKNGGTTFEISNGVYTAKCNAKDNKCSLNIEIKPAKYFIYDKFEKRTMENLETIKDNIIKNKLNLLFNLENEDVALGEFQNLKDEFKRE
;
A
#
# COMPACT_ATOMS: atom_id res chain seq x y z
N MET A 1 -23.14 -5.38 7.06
CA MET A 1 -21.83 -5.94 7.44
C MET A 1 -20.63 -5.09 6.99
N CYS A 2 -20.78 -3.76 6.92
CA CYS A 2 -19.70 -2.85 6.49
C CYS A 2 -18.96 -2.15 7.64
N ASP A 3 -19.32 -2.40 8.90
CA ASP A 3 -18.85 -1.59 10.03
C ASP A 3 -17.59 -2.10 10.72
N ASP A 4 -17.11 -3.29 10.39
CA ASP A 4 -15.96 -3.91 11.08
C ASP A 4 -14.58 -3.53 10.51
N PHE A 5 -14.52 -2.89 9.34
CA PHE A 5 -13.25 -2.48 8.73
C PHE A 5 -12.78 -1.08 9.14
N GLY A 6 -13.67 -0.26 9.67
CA GLY A 6 -13.40 1.15 9.98
C GLY A 6 -12.24 1.39 10.96
N PRO A 7 -12.25 0.82 12.18
CA PRO A 7 -11.23 1.14 13.18
C PRO A 7 -9.86 0.58 12.82
N LYS A 8 -9.77 -0.65 12.31
CA LYS A 8 -8.49 -1.27 11.90
C LYS A 8 -7.87 -0.58 10.68
N TYR A 9 -8.70 -0.14 9.73
CA TYR A 9 -8.22 0.61 8.57
C TYR A 9 -7.70 1.99 8.97
N LYS A 10 -8.40 2.66 9.87
CA LYS A 10 -7.96 3.95 10.42
C LYS A 10 -6.61 3.80 11.14
N GLU A 11 -6.47 2.80 11.99
CA GLU A 11 -5.22 2.47 12.67
C GLU A 11 -4.07 2.22 11.67
N TYR A 12 -4.33 1.47 10.61
CA TYR A 12 -3.37 1.24 9.54
C TYR A 12 -2.92 2.54 8.87
N LEU A 13 -3.87 3.42 8.52
CA LEU A 13 -3.56 4.73 7.93
C LEU A 13 -2.79 5.62 8.89
N ASP A 14 -3.14 5.65 10.17
CA ASP A 14 -2.44 6.44 11.19
C ASP A 14 -1.00 5.94 11.38
N ASN A 15 -0.79 4.63 11.37
CA ASN A 15 0.54 4.01 11.41
C ASN A 15 1.36 4.36 10.15
N LEU A 16 0.77 4.33 8.95
CA LEU A 16 1.41 4.75 7.71
C LEU A 16 1.78 6.23 7.75
N ASN A 17 0.87 7.09 8.19
CA ASN A 17 1.13 8.53 8.33
C ASN A 17 2.30 8.78 9.29
N THR A 18 2.34 8.08 10.42
CA THR A 18 3.44 8.13 11.39
C THR A 18 4.77 7.71 10.76
N TYR A 19 4.78 6.59 10.03
CA TYR A 19 5.96 6.11 9.32
C TYR A 19 6.49 7.15 8.32
N PHE A 20 5.62 7.69 7.46
CA PHE A 20 6.02 8.68 6.47
C PHE A 20 6.44 10.01 7.09
N ALA A 21 5.79 10.45 8.16
CA ALA A 21 6.18 11.64 8.91
C ALA A 21 7.61 11.50 9.48
N LEU A 22 7.92 10.36 10.09
CA LEU A 22 9.26 10.05 10.62
C LEU A 22 10.29 9.97 9.48
N LYS A 23 9.99 9.29 8.39
CA LYS A 23 10.85 9.17 7.21
C LYS A 23 11.15 10.53 6.61
N ASN A 24 10.14 11.36 6.41
CA ASN A 24 10.30 12.72 5.86
C ASN A 24 11.12 13.62 6.80
N LYS A 25 10.89 13.56 8.11
CA LYS A 25 11.67 14.28 9.12
C LYS A 25 13.15 13.83 9.09
N TYR A 26 13.39 12.54 8.95
CA TYR A 26 14.75 11.99 8.85
C TYR A 26 15.48 12.48 7.59
N ILE A 27 14.81 12.39 6.43
CA ILE A 27 15.35 12.85 5.14
C ILE A 27 15.61 14.35 5.16
N LYS A 28 14.67 15.17 5.67
CA LYS A 28 14.84 16.64 5.79
C LYS A 28 16.06 16.99 6.65
N LYS A 29 16.22 16.35 7.83
CA LYS A 29 17.40 16.58 8.69
C LYS A 29 18.70 16.23 7.96
N TRP A 30 18.72 15.12 7.22
CA TRP A 30 19.88 14.71 6.44
C TRP A 30 20.20 15.68 5.31
N GLN A 31 19.19 16.14 4.58
CA GLN A 31 19.34 17.15 3.53
C GLN A 31 19.87 18.48 4.08
N LEU A 32 19.38 18.93 5.24
CA LEU A 32 19.90 20.14 5.90
C LEU A 32 21.36 19.98 6.30
N LYS A 33 21.74 18.82 6.87
CA LYS A 33 23.14 18.51 7.19
C LYS A 33 24.01 18.54 5.92
N LYS A 34 23.52 17.96 4.83
CA LYS A 34 24.17 17.99 3.52
C LYS A 34 24.37 19.40 2.99
N ARG A 35 23.33 20.25 3.06
CA ARG A 35 23.39 21.65 2.61
C ARG A 35 24.38 22.48 3.43
N LYS A 36 24.40 22.32 4.76
CA LYS A 36 25.39 23.01 5.63
C LYS A 36 26.81 22.62 5.25
N TYR A 37 27.07 21.35 5.02
CA TYR A 37 28.38 20.86 4.60
C TYR A 37 28.80 21.38 3.22
N SER A 38 27.88 21.43 2.25
CA SER A 38 28.17 21.91 0.90
C SER A 38 28.55 23.41 0.89
N ARG A 39 28.01 24.20 1.82
CA ARG A 39 28.31 25.63 1.94
C ARG A 39 29.67 25.90 2.62
N SER A 40 30.13 24.96 3.44
CA SER A 40 31.39 25.11 4.19
C SER A 40 32.65 24.68 3.43
N LEU A 41 32.49 24.05 2.28
CA LEU A 41 33.60 23.47 1.50
C LEU A 41 33.69 24.10 0.11
N LYS A 42 34.87 24.70 -0.17
CA LYS A 42 35.16 25.32 -1.48
C LYS A 42 35.39 24.30 -2.60
N ASN A 43 35.75 23.05 -2.27
CA ASN A 43 36.16 22.07 -3.25
C ASN A 43 35.17 20.86 -3.28
N LYS A 44 34.65 20.53 -4.49
CA LYS A 44 33.68 19.45 -4.72
C LYS A 44 34.24 18.06 -4.42
N SER A 45 35.54 17.84 -4.58
CA SER A 45 36.20 16.57 -4.29
C SER A 45 36.29 16.32 -2.77
N GLU A 46 36.71 17.34 -2.00
CA GLU A 46 36.74 17.28 -0.54
C GLU A 46 35.33 17.08 0.06
N TYR A 47 34.33 17.72 -0.54
CA TYR A 47 32.94 17.54 -0.13
C TYR A 47 32.52 16.06 -0.20
N LYS A 48 32.79 15.36 -1.30
CA LYS A 48 32.45 13.93 -1.43
C LYS A 48 33.13 13.08 -0.37
N LYS A 49 34.43 13.27 -0.15
CA LYS A 49 35.21 12.53 0.87
C LYS A 49 34.64 12.75 2.27
N LYS A 50 34.48 14.00 2.68
CA LYS A 50 33.97 14.34 4.02
C LYS A 50 32.50 13.98 4.21
N PHE A 51 31.69 14.04 3.15
CA PHE A 51 30.29 13.67 3.21
C PHE A 51 30.07 12.16 3.43
N ASN A 52 30.91 11.31 2.81
CA ASN A 52 30.85 9.87 2.99
C ASN A 52 31.25 9.43 4.40
N LEU A 53 32.05 10.25 5.10
CA LEU A 53 32.44 10.04 6.49
C LEU A 53 31.37 10.52 7.49
N LEU A 54 30.34 11.27 7.02
CA LEU A 54 29.29 11.74 7.89
C LEU A 54 28.39 10.62 8.36
N GLU A 55 28.45 10.33 9.64
CA GLU A 55 27.56 9.37 10.26
C GLU A 55 26.12 9.90 10.33
N ARG A 56 25.18 9.02 10.04
CA ARG A 56 23.75 9.27 10.20
C ARG A 56 23.35 8.94 11.63
N ASN A 57 22.52 9.76 12.21
CA ASN A 57 22.04 9.53 13.56
C ASN A 57 20.61 8.99 13.53
N CYS A 58 20.29 8.08 14.44
CA CYS A 58 18.92 7.60 14.60
C CYS A 58 17.95 8.75 14.85
N ILE A 59 16.77 8.70 14.25
CA ILE A 59 15.76 9.75 14.39
C ILE A 59 15.22 9.85 15.82
N GLN A 60 15.19 8.75 16.55
CA GLN A 60 14.66 8.66 17.91
C GLN A 60 15.74 8.86 18.96
N CYS A 61 16.74 8.00 19.02
CA CYS A 61 17.77 8.05 20.09
C CYS A 61 18.97 8.96 19.78
N ARG A 62 19.08 9.48 18.56
CA ARG A 62 20.18 10.33 18.06
C ARG A 62 21.57 9.68 18.04
N LYS A 63 21.69 8.39 18.39
CA LYS A 63 22.95 7.64 18.33
C LYS A 63 23.39 7.40 16.89
N ASN A 64 24.70 7.24 16.71
CA ASN A 64 25.30 6.95 15.40
C ASN A 64 24.82 5.60 14.86
N GLY A 65 24.70 5.48 13.53
CA GLY A 65 24.21 4.29 12.82
C GLY A 65 22.95 4.57 12.02
N GLY A 66 22.19 5.61 12.38
CA GLY A 66 21.03 6.06 11.61
C GLY A 66 19.75 5.28 11.90
N THR A 67 18.78 5.50 11.05
CA THR A 67 17.50 4.77 11.00
C THR A 67 17.35 4.18 9.61
N THR A 68 17.07 2.91 9.53
CA THR A 68 16.78 2.21 8.27
C THR A 68 15.28 2.27 8.03
N PHE A 69 14.89 2.73 6.84
CA PHE A 69 13.51 2.73 6.36
C PHE A 69 13.45 1.87 5.11
N GLU A 70 12.75 0.77 5.18
CA GLU A 70 12.62 -0.20 4.10
C GLU A 70 11.15 -0.45 3.76
N ILE A 71 10.91 -0.80 2.49
CA ILE A 71 9.62 -1.25 2.01
C ILE A 71 9.89 -2.52 1.21
N SER A 72 9.41 -3.63 1.70
CA SER A 72 9.56 -4.93 1.04
C SER A 72 8.24 -5.68 1.07
N ASN A 73 7.77 -6.14 -0.10
CA ASN A 73 6.50 -6.87 -0.24
C ASN A 73 5.30 -6.16 0.42
N GLY A 74 5.27 -4.82 0.34
CA GLY A 74 4.22 -4.01 0.97
C GLY A 74 4.37 -3.83 2.49
N VAL A 75 5.36 -4.46 3.13
CA VAL A 75 5.68 -4.27 4.55
C VAL A 75 6.59 -3.05 4.70
N TYR A 76 6.15 -2.09 5.50
CA TYR A 76 6.92 -0.89 5.83
C TYR A 76 7.65 -1.12 7.14
N THR A 77 8.97 -1.01 7.13
CA THR A 77 9.78 -1.17 8.33
C THR A 77 10.62 0.06 8.61
N ALA A 78 10.71 0.45 9.90
CA ALA A 78 11.65 1.46 10.37
C ALA A 78 12.35 0.97 11.62
N LYS A 79 13.67 0.82 11.56
CA LYS A 79 14.47 0.25 12.66
C LYS A 79 15.66 1.13 12.99
N CYS A 80 16.00 1.16 14.29
CA CYS A 80 17.23 1.78 14.74
C CYS A 80 18.43 0.94 14.29
N ASN A 81 19.38 1.58 13.60
CA ASN A 81 20.62 0.94 13.14
C ASN A 81 21.84 1.43 13.95
N ALA A 82 21.65 1.80 15.22
CA ALA A 82 22.74 2.16 16.10
C ALA A 82 23.63 0.94 16.34
N LYS A 83 24.96 1.14 16.32
CA LYS A 83 25.94 0.08 16.56
C LYS A 83 25.89 -0.39 18.02
N ASP A 84 25.79 0.57 18.93
CA ASP A 84 25.74 0.32 20.37
C ASP A 84 24.35 0.63 20.91
N ASN A 85 23.74 -0.31 21.65
CA ASN A 85 22.46 -0.18 22.33
C ASN A 85 21.37 0.45 21.44
N LYS A 86 20.79 -0.39 20.57
CA LYS A 86 19.64 0.01 19.73
C LYS A 86 18.50 0.50 20.61
N CYS A 87 17.84 1.60 20.21
CA CYS A 87 16.64 2.04 20.89
C CYS A 87 15.40 1.21 20.50
N SER A 88 14.29 1.50 21.17
CA SER A 88 13.00 0.82 20.95
C SER A 88 12.35 1.13 19.58
N LEU A 89 13.00 1.92 18.71
CA LEU A 89 12.45 2.18 17.38
C LEU A 89 12.41 0.91 16.55
N ASN A 90 11.23 0.32 16.46
CA ASN A 90 10.94 -0.83 15.63
C ASN A 90 9.50 -0.70 15.14
N ILE A 91 9.32 -0.11 13.97
CA ILE A 91 8.02 0.02 13.32
C ILE A 91 7.96 -1.06 12.25
N GLU A 92 6.91 -1.88 12.28
CA GLU A 92 6.60 -2.85 11.25
C GLU A 92 5.12 -2.76 10.93
N ILE A 93 4.80 -2.28 9.72
CA ILE A 93 3.43 -2.14 9.24
C ILE A 93 3.26 -3.14 8.12
N LYS A 94 2.51 -4.20 8.38
CA LYS A 94 2.18 -5.22 7.38
C LYS A 94 1.04 -4.70 6.51
N PRO A 95 1.03 -5.01 5.20
CA PRO A 95 -0.14 -4.77 4.39
C PRO A 95 -1.26 -5.57 5.03
N ALA A 96 -2.22 -4.89 5.58
CA ALA A 96 -3.43 -5.56 5.97
C ALA A 96 -4.04 -6.16 4.69
N LYS A 97 -4.74 -7.27 4.82
CA LYS A 97 -5.60 -7.82 3.75
C LYS A 97 -6.81 -6.89 3.56
N TYR A 98 -6.58 -5.58 3.50
CA TYR A 98 -7.61 -4.64 3.14
C TYR A 98 -7.78 -4.74 1.64
N PHE A 99 -8.99 -4.93 1.22
CA PHE A 99 -9.39 -4.75 -0.15
C PHE A 99 -8.87 -3.38 -0.59
N ILE A 100 -7.97 -3.36 -1.55
CA ILE A 100 -7.67 -2.13 -2.27
C ILE A 100 -8.98 -1.85 -2.99
N TYR A 101 -9.68 -0.78 -2.59
CA TYR A 101 -11.00 -0.40 -3.10
C TYR A 101 -11.03 -0.47 -4.64
N ASP A 102 -10.03 0.09 -5.28
CA ASP A 102 -9.88 0.07 -6.75
C ASP A 102 -9.84 -1.35 -7.35
N LYS A 103 -9.19 -2.30 -6.66
CA LYS A 103 -9.15 -3.70 -7.12
C LYS A 103 -10.47 -4.42 -6.87
N PHE A 104 -11.15 -4.07 -5.79
CA PHE A 104 -12.47 -4.60 -5.48
C PHE A 104 -13.48 -4.08 -6.49
N GLU A 105 -13.53 -2.76 -6.71
CA GLU A 105 -14.41 -2.12 -7.69
C GLU A 105 -14.19 -2.69 -9.09
N LYS A 106 -12.94 -2.80 -9.54
CA LYS A 106 -12.62 -3.39 -10.84
C LYS A 106 -13.10 -4.83 -10.96
N ARG A 107 -12.89 -5.65 -9.93
CA ARG A 107 -13.34 -7.03 -9.92
C ARG A 107 -14.86 -7.16 -9.93
N THR A 108 -15.56 -6.32 -9.16
CA THR A 108 -17.03 -6.27 -9.16
C THR A 108 -17.57 -5.85 -10.52
N MET A 109 -16.95 -4.85 -11.17
CA MET A 109 -17.32 -4.43 -12.52
C MET A 109 -17.10 -5.54 -13.56
N GLU A 110 -15.97 -6.25 -13.52
CA GLU A 110 -15.67 -7.39 -14.39
C GLU A 110 -16.71 -8.54 -14.19
N ASN A 111 -17.09 -8.80 -12.93
CA ASN A 111 -18.14 -9.80 -12.63
C ASN A 111 -19.50 -9.36 -13.18
N LEU A 112 -19.91 -8.11 -12.99
CA LEU A 112 -21.17 -7.58 -13.51
C LEU A 112 -21.23 -7.62 -15.03
N GLU A 113 -20.13 -7.32 -15.73
CA GLU A 113 -20.05 -7.45 -17.19
C GLU A 113 -20.22 -8.91 -17.61
N THR A 114 -19.56 -9.85 -16.94
CA THR A 114 -19.69 -11.29 -17.21
C THR A 114 -21.12 -11.76 -17.04
N ILE A 115 -21.81 -11.34 -15.96
CA ILE A 115 -23.22 -11.70 -15.72
C ILE A 115 -24.12 -11.13 -16.80
N LYS A 116 -23.90 -9.88 -17.23
CA LYS A 116 -24.66 -9.26 -18.34
C LYS A 116 -24.49 -10.01 -19.63
N ASP A 117 -23.25 -10.40 -19.98
CA ASP A 117 -22.96 -11.17 -21.18
C ASP A 117 -23.65 -12.54 -21.15
N ASN A 118 -23.66 -13.20 -20.00
CA ASN A 118 -24.36 -14.47 -19.81
C ASN A 118 -25.89 -14.30 -19.96
N ILE A 119 -26.47 -13.24 -19.44
CA ILE A 119 -27.89 -12.91 -19.63
C ILE A 119 -28.22 -12.70 -21.11
N ILE A 120 -27.37 -11.96 -21.84
CA ILE A 120 -27.54 -11.73 -23.28
C ILE A 120 -27.46 -13.05 -24.03
N LYS A 121 -26.46 -13.89 -23.73
CA LYS A 121 -26.26 -15.20 -24.34
C LYS A 121 -27.44 -16.10 -24.10
N ASN A 122 -27.94 -16.20 -22.88
CA ASN A 122 -29.13 -16.98 -22.53
C ASN A 122 -30.36 -16.54 -23.35
N LYS A 123 -30.60 -15.23 -23.47
CA LYS A 123 -31.68 -14.70 -24.30
C LYS A 123 -31.52 -15.02 -25.78
N LEU A 124 -30.31 -14.98 -26.31
CA LEU A 124 -30.02 -15.31 -27.70
C LEU A 124 -30.24 -16.84 -27.95
N ASN A 125 -29.81 -17.69 -27.02
CA ASN A 125 -30.05 -19.12 -27.08
C ASN A 125 -31.53 -19.44 -27.14
N LEU A 126 -32.33 -18.76 -26.31
CA LEU A 126 -33.79 -18.91 -26.35
C LEU A 126 -34.38 -18.40 -27.68
N LEU A 127 -33.96 -17.22 -28.15
CA LEU A 127 -34.46 -16.62 -29.39
C LEU A 127 -34.20 -17.49 -30.62
N PHE A 128 -33.04 -18.14 -30.66
CA PHE A 128 -32.64 -19.03 -31.77
C PHE A 128 -33.04 -20.47 -31.57
N ASN A 129 -33.90 -20.80 -30.56
CA ASN A 129 -34.34 -22.15 -30.22
C ASN A 129 -33.18 -23.12 -29.98
N LEU A 130 -32.05 -22.65 -29.48
CA LEU A 130 -30.89 -23.48 -29.13
C LEU A 130 -31.04 -24.09 -27.73
N GLU A 131 -32.00 -23.65 -26.95
CA GLU A 131 -32.24 -24.08 -25.58
C GLU A 131 -33.74 -24.14 -25.27
N ASN A 132 -34.13 -25.01 -24.34
CA ASN A 132 -35.53 -25.16 -23.94
C ASN A 132 -35.93 -23.96 -23.05
N GLU A 133 -37.16 -23.47 -23.21
CA GLU A 133 -37.70 -22.30 -22.51
C GLU A 133 -37.62 -22.46 -20.98
N ASP A 134 -37.99 -23.62 -20.44
CA ASP A 134 -37.95 -23.88 -19.00
C ASP A 134 -36.51 -23.79 -18.43
N VAL A 135 -35.54 -24.32 -19.17
CA VAL A 135 -34.11 -24.27 -18.80
C VAL A 135 -33.60 -22.83 -18.86
N ALA A 136 -33.90 -22.14 -19.95
CA ALA A 136 -33.48 -20.73 -20.14
C ALA A 136 -34.09 -19.81 -19.08
N LEU A 137 -35.33 -20.02 -18.66
CA LEU A 137 -35.96 -19.25 -17.58
C LEU A 137 -35.30 -19.53 -16.23
N GLY A 138 -34.94 -20.77 -15.93
CA GLY A 138 -34.23 -21.16 -14.71
C GLY A 138 -32.85 -20.51 -14.63
N GLU A 139 -32.09 -20.56 -15.71
CA GLU A 139 -30.78 -19.88 -15.79
C GLU A 139 -30.87 -18.36 -15.68
N PHE A 140 -31.86 -17.75 -16.35
CA PHE A 140 -32.08 -16.30 -16.26
C PHE A 140 -32.41 -15.89 -14.83
N GLN A 141 -33.21 -16.66 -14.09
CA GLN A 141 -33.52 -16.32 -12.70
C GLN A 141 -32.26 -16.42 -11.80
N ASN A 142 -31.42 -17.44 -12.01
CA ASN A 142 -30.14 -17.58 -11.28
C ASN A 142 -29.21 -16.40 -11.56
N LEU A 143 -29.02 -16.03 -12.83
CA LEU A 143 -28.19 -14.88 -13.22
C LEU A 143 -28.72 -13.55 -12.68
N LYS A 144 -30.03 -13.39 -12.63
CA LYS A 144 -30.69 -12.21 -12.04
C LYS A 144 -30.46 -12.12 -10.54
N ASP A 145 -30.47 -13.23 -9.83
CA ASP A 145 -30.23 -13.27 -8.39
C ASP A 145 -28.75 -13.08 -8.06
N GLU A 146 -27.85 -13.56 -8.91
CA GLU A 146 -26.42 -13.29 -8.83
C GLU A 146 -26.12 -11.81 -9.04
N PHE A 147 -26.71 -11.19 -10.08
CA PHE A 147 -26.55 -9.75 -10.36
C PHE A 147 -27.00 -8.86 -9.20
N LYS A 148 -27.99 -9.28 -8.40
CA LYS A 148 -28.47 -8.53 -7.23
C LYS A 148 -27.57 -8.68 -6.00
N ARG A 149 -26.73 -9.71 -5.95
CA ARG A 149 -25.83 -9.96 -4.81
C ARG A 149 -24.49 -9.26 -4.93
N GLU A 150 -24.07 -8.94 -6.16
CA GLU A 150 -22.86 -8.16 -6.45
C GLU A 150 -23.12 -6.64 -6.21
#